data_8e1608d3e3c69d9aaebdbe35e3b385f8
#
_entry.id   8e1608d3e3c69d9aaebdbe35e3b385f8
#
_cell.length_a   1.000
_cell.length_b   1.000
_cell.length_c   1.000
_cell.angle_alpha   90.00
_cell.angle_beta   90.00
_cell.angle_gamma   90.00
#
_symmetry.space_group_name_H-M   'P 1'
#
loop_
_entity.id
_entity.type
_entity.pdbx_description
1 polymer ?
#
loop_
_entity_poly.entity_id
_entity_poly.type
_entity_poly.pdbx_seq_one_letter_code
_entity_poly.pdbx_strand_id
1 'polypeptide(L)'
;MINYIKKKIGHIFIKNQRKLDQVKIQIAQTFFLNLELNLDKITNLETVNYKVFSQHGEDGIIQYLIKKLNLKEIKFVEIGTEDYSESNTRYVYQTMNCDGLIIDPYKNLKNQIQKH
;
A
#
# COMPACT_ATOMS: atom_id res chain seq x y z
N MET A 1 -21.18 -23.36 18.51
CA MET A 1 -21.29 -21.98 19.05
C MET A 1 -19.98 -21.23 19.00
N ILE A 2 -18.90 -21.70 19.61
CA ILE A 2 -17.59 -21.03 19.67
C ILE A 2 -17.01 -20.72 18.27
N ASN A 3 -17.08 -21.65 17.33
CA ASN A 3 -16.57 -21.44 15.95
C ASN A 3 -17.37 -20.41 15.17
N TYR A 4 -18.66 -20.27 15.40
CA TYR A 4 -19.51 -19.24 14.81
C TYR A 4 -19.12 -17.85 15.32
N ILE A 5 -18.92 -17.72 16.64
CA ILE A 5 -18.50 -16.47 17.28
C ILE A 5 -17.12 -16.03 16.76
N LYS A 6 -16.14 -16.96 16.70
CA LYS A 6 -14.81 -16.69 16.16
C LYS A 6 -14.86 -16.20 14.71
N LYS A 7 -15.68 -16.83 13.87
CA LYS A 7 -15.87 -16.43 12.46
C LYS A 7 -16.49 -15.04 12.36
N LYS A 8 -17.50 -14.73 13.18
CA LYS A 8 -18.15 -13.41 13.20
C LYS A 8 -17.23 -12.29 13.68
N ILE A 9 -16.44 -12.54 14.72
CA ILE A 9 -15.42 -11.60 15.23
C ILE A 9 -14.35 -11.35 14.17
N GLY A 10 -13.83 -12.42 13.53
CA GLY A 10 -12.87 -12.29 12.45
C GLY A 10 -13.40 -11.45 11.27
N HIS A 11 -14.65 -11.63 10.90
CA HIS A 11 -15.28 -10.85 9.83
C HIS A 11 -15.41 -9.34 10.16
N ILE A 12 -15.79 -9.05 11.41
CA ILE A 12 -15.87 -7.66 11.91
C ILE A 12 -14.47 -7.03 11.92
N PHE A 13 -13.46 -7.76 12.37
CA PHE A 13 -12.08 -7.28 12.41
C PHE A 13 -11.57 -6.95 11.01
N ILE A 14 -11.72 -7.85 10.04
CA ILE A 14 -11.30 -7.62 8.64
C ILE A 14 -12.04 -6.42 8.04
N LYS A 15 -13.33 -6.28 8.29
CA LYS A 15 -14.12 -5.15 7.79
C LYS A 15 -13.64 -3.81 8.37
N ASN A 16 -13.29 -3.77 9.63
CA ASN A 16 -12.77 -2.57 10.28
C ASN A 16 -11.35 -2.23 9.78
N GLN A 17 -10.52 -3.25 9.56
CA GLN A 17 -9.18 -3.06 8.99
C GLN A 17 -9.26 -2.44 7.60
N ARG A 18 -10.13 -2.94 6.72
CA ARG A 18 -10.33 -2.35 5.38
C ARG A 18 -10.78 -0.89 5.42
N LYS A 19 -11.68 -0.54 6.35
CA LYS A 19 -12.09 0.87 6.52
C LYS A 19 -10.92 1.75 6.94
N LEU A 20 -10.10 1.27 7.87
CA LEU A 20 -8.91 1.99 8.30
C LEU A 20 -7.91 2.16 7.16
N ASP A 21 -7.70 1.13 6.36
CA ASP A 21 -6.81 1.19 5.20
C ASP A 21 -7.31 2.22 4.17
N GLN A 22 -8.62 2.28 3.92
CA GLN A 22 -9.22 3.31 3.05
C GLN A 22 -8.97 4.73 3.56
N VAL A 23 -9.11 4.95 4.86
CA VAL A 23 -8.83 6.25 5.48
C VAL A 23 -7.36 6.64 5.32
N LYS A 24 -6.43 5.71 5.58
CA LYS A 24 -4.99 5.92 5.36
C LYS A 24 -4.70 6.33 3.91
N ILE A 25 -5.28 5.61 2.95
CA ILE A 25 -5.13 5.90 1.51
C ILE A 25 -5.63 7.30 1.18
N GLN A 26 -6.81 7.69 1.67
CA GLN A 26 -7.39 9.01 1.40
C GLN A 26 -6.52 10.14 1.97
N ILE A 27 -6.01 9.98 3.19
CA ILE A 27 -5.08 10.94 3.81
C ILE A 27 -3.81 11.07 2.96
N ALA A 28 -3.22 9.95 2.54
CA ALA A 28 -2.02 9.94 1.72
C ALA A 28 -2.24 10.60 0.36
N GLN A 29 -3.36 10.32 -0.29
CA GLN A 29 -3.74 10.95 -1.57
C GLN A 29 -3.91 12.46 -1.43
N THR A 30 -4.56 12.92 -0.36
CA THR A 30 -4.73 14.36 -0.07
C THR A 30 -3.38 15.04 0.17
N PHE A 31 -2.49 14.39 0.93
CA PHE A 31 -1.13 14.89 1.15
C PHE A 31 -0.36 15.01 -0.16
N PHE A 32 -0.42 13.97 -1.00
CA PHE A 32 0.29 13.94 -2.28
C PHE A 32 -0.22 15.00 -3.27
N LEU A 33 -1.52 15.25 -3.33
CA LEU A 33 -2.09 16.32 -4.18
C LEU A 33 -1.48 17.69 -3.88
N ASN A 34 -1.19 17.99 -2.62
CA ASN A 34 -0.51 19.23 -2.23
C ASN A 34 0.96 19.25 -2.69
N LEU A 35 1.63 18.10 -2.69
CA LEU A 35 3.01 17.98 -3.18
C LEU A 35 3.08 18.02 -4.71
N GLU A 36 2.09 17.48 -5.40
CA GLU A 36 2.08 17.37 -6.87
C GLU A 36 2.22 18.72 -7.57
N LEU A 37 1.74 19.80 -6.96
CA LEU A 37 1.90 21.16 -7.47
C LEU A 37 3.36 21.66 -7.48
N ASN A 38 4.26 20.99 -6.79
CA ASN A 38 5.64 21.41 -6.60
C ASN A 38 6.66 20.28 -6.81
N LEU A 39 6.32 19.22 -7.55
CA LEU A 39 7.19 18.04 -7.73
C LEU A 39 8.61 18.41 -8.22
N ASP A 40 8.72 19.41 -9.08
CA ASP A 40 10.02 19.84 -9.63
C ASP A 40 10.90 20.58 -8.63
N LYS A 41 10.31 21.09 -7.55
CA LYS A 41 11.04 21.81 -6.49
C LYS A 41 11.51 20.89 -5.36
N ILE A 42 11.08 19.62 -5.38
CA ILE A 42 11.46 18.65 -4.35
C ILE A 42 12.90 18.22 -4.59
N THR A 43 13.79 18.57 -3.68
CA THR A 43 15.21 18.24 -3.70
C THR A 43 15.61 17.24 -2.60
N ASN A 44 14.73 17.04 -1.63
CA ASN A 44 14.95 16.12 -0.53
C ASN A 44 13.80 15.10 -0.45
N LEU A 45 14.10 13.81 -0.56
CA LEU A 45 13.12 12.72 -0.52
C LEU A 45 12.40 12.59 0.83
N GLU A 46 12.98 13.08 1.91
CA GLU A 46 12.31 13.12 3.23
C GLU A 46 11.01 13.95 3.19
N THR A 47 10.91 14.94 2.31
CA THR A 47 9.70 15.76 2.17
C THR A 47 8.53 15.01 1.56
N VAL A 48 8.79 13.91 0.87
CA VAL A 48 7.79 13.03 0.24
C VAL A 48 7.69 11.68 0.94
N ASN A 49 8.44 11.48 2.03
CA ASN A 49 8.40 10.28 2.84
C ASN A 49 7.10 10.26 3.66
N TYR A 50 6.18 9.37 3.36
CA TYR A 50 5.03 9.09 4.20
C TYR A 50 4.65 7.61 4.13
N LYS A 51 4.14 7.11 5.25
CA LYS A 51 3.79 5.70 5.45
C LYS A 51 2.28 5.49 5.30
N VAL A 52 1.91 4.56 4.44
CA VAL A 52 0.56 3.98 4.36
C VAL A 52 0.63 2.49 4.75
N PHE A 53 1.41 1.73 4.02
CA PHE A 53 1.61 0.28 4.23
C PHE A 53 3.09 -0.13 4.30
N SER A 54 4.02 0.65 3.78
CA SER A 54 5.45 0.38 3.89
C SER A 54 5.97 0.52 5.33
N GLN A 55 7.16 -0.01 5.62
CA GLN A 55 7.75 0.06 6.96
C GLN A 55 8.23 1.45 7.34
N HIS A 56 8.86 2.16 6.41
CA HIS A 56 9.60 3.40 6.69
C HIS A 56 9.18 4.60 5.84
N GLY A 57 8.00 4.53 5.17
CA GLY A 57 7.46 5.64 4.38
C GLY A 57 7.83 5.60 2.90
N GLU A 58 8.30 4.48 2.41
CA GLU A 58 8.61 4.24 0.99
C GLU A 58 7.39 4.46 0.08
N ASP A 59 6.17 4.32 0.60
CA ASP A 59 4.94 4.59 -0.14
C ASP A 59 4.95 5.97 -0.82
N GLY A 60 5.34 6.99 -0.07
CA GLY A 60 5.41 8.36 -0.58
C GLY A 60 6.54 8.55 -1.58
N ILE A 61 7.71 7.98 -1.32
CA ILE A 61 8.87 8.06 -2.20
C ILE A 61 8.57 7.37 -3.53
N ILE A 62 7.97 6.17 -3.51
CA ILE A 62 7.61 5.44 -4.73
C ILE A 62 6.58 6.22 -5.54
N GLN A 63 5.55 6.77 -4.90
CA GLN A 63 4.55 7.58 -5.57
C GLN A 63 5.18 8.83 -6.22
N TYR A 64 6.08 9.51 -5.51
CA TYR A 64 6.82 10.65 -6.04
C TYR A 64 7.62 10.26 -7.29
N LEU A 65 8.37 9.16 -7.23
CA LEU A 65 9.19 8.70 -8.36
C LEU A 65 8.33 8.34 -9.58
N ILE A 66 7.21 7.63 -9.38
CA ILE A 66 6.26 7.30 -10.45
C ILE A 66 5.78 8.58 -11.17
N LYS A 67 5.41 9.60 -10.41
CA LYS A 67 4.94 10.87 -10.96
C LYS A 67 6.05 11.68 -11.60
N LYS A 68 7.19 11.81 -10.91
CA LYS A 68 8.36 12.57 -11.41
C LYS A 68 8.90 12.01 -12.71
N LEU A 69 8.96 10.69 -12.84
CA LEU A 69 9.42 9.99 -14.04
C LEU A 69 8.33 9.84 -15.10
N ASN A 70 7.08 10.26 -14.81
CA ASN A 70 5.92 10.15 -15.68
C ASN A 70 5.68 8.72 -16.20
N LEU A 71 5.82 7.72 -15.31
CA LEU A 71 5.62 6.32 -15.65
C LEU A 71 4.15 6.07 -15.98
N LYS A 72 3.88 5.56 -17.19
CA LYS A 72 2.52 5.26 -17.67
C LYS A 72 2.12 3.82 -17.41
N GLU A 73 3.09 2.91 -17.49
CA GLU A 73 2.91 1.50 -17.17
C GLU A 73 3.76 1.18 -15.94
N ILE A 74 3.09 0.72 -14.91
CA ILE A 74 3.74 0.37 -13.65
C ILE A 74 3.75 -1.14 -13.54
N LYS A 75 4.95 -1.71 -13.46
CA LYS A 75 5.17 -3.13 -13.17
C LYS A 75 6.18 -3.25 -12.05
N PHE A 76 5.92 -4.14 -11.11
CA PHE A 76 6.81 -4.34 -9.97
C PHE A 76 7.08 -5.81 -9.67
N VAL A 77 8.20 -6.05 -9.00
CA VAL A 77 8.52 -7.30 -8.34
C VAL A 77 8.85 -6.97 -6.89
N GLU A 78 8.21 -7.63 -5.96
CA GLU A 78 8.51 -7.50 -4.53
C GLU A 78 8.82 -8.87 -3.93
N ILE A 79 9.91 -8.94 -3.15
CA ILE A 79 10.40 -10.17 -2.54
C ILE A 79 10.43 -9.97 -1.02
N GLY A 80 9.88 -10.93 -0.27
CA GLY A 80 9.90 -10.89 1.19
C GLY A 80 8.83 -9.96 1.76
N THR A 81 7.57 -10.23 1.44
CA THR A 81 6.42 -9.41 1.88
C THR A 81 5.66 -10.01 3.06
N GLU A 82 6.06 -11.19 3.51
CA GLU A 82 5.31 -11.97 4.50
C GLU A 82 3.82 -12.10 4.11
N ASP A 83 2.90 -11.59 4.93
CA ASP A 83 1.47 -11.65 4.69
C ASP A 83 0.92 -10.48 3.85
N TYR A 84 1.81 -9.64 3.30
CA TYR A 84 1.48 -8.43 2.52
C TYR A 84 0.78 -7.32 3.32
N SER A 85 0.74 -7.41 4.64
CA SER A 85 0.16 -6.34 5.48
C SER A 85 1.05 -5.10 5.52
N GLU A 86 2.36 -5.30 5.60
CA GLU A 86 3.41 -4.29 5.40
C GLU A 86 4.16 -4.61 4.11
N SER A 87 4.11 -3.72 3.12
CA SER A 87 4.68 -3.95 1.81
C SER A 87 4.90 -2.63 1.09
N ASN A 88 6.01 -2.51 0.38
CA ASN A 88 6.36 -1.30 -0.37
C ASN A 88 5.49 -1.10 -1.61
N THR A 89 4.92 -2.16 -2.15
CA THR A 89 4.11 -2.09 -3.37
C THR A 89 2.61 -2.08 -3.11
N ARG A 90 2.16 -2.37 -1.90
CA ARG A 90 0.74 -2.47 -1.58
C ARG A 90 -0.04 -1.19 -1.85
N TYR A 91 0.52 -0.03 -1.49
CA TYR A 91 -0.13 1.26 -1.75
C TYR A 91 -0.30 1.53 -3.23
N VAL A 92 0.75 1.32 -4.02
CA VAL A 92 0.72 1.47 -5.47
C VAL A 92 -0.27 0.49 -6.11
N TYR A 93 -0.25 -0.77 -5.68
CA TYR A 93 -1.16 -1.81 -6.18
C TYR A 93 -2.63 -1.48 -5.91
N GLN A 94 -2.94 -0.90 -4.75
CA GLN A 94 -4.33 -0.54 -4.39
C GLN A 94 -4.83 0.78 -4.99
N THR A 95 -3.93 1.67 -5.41
CA THR A 95 -4.29 3.03 -5.82
C THR A 95 -4.00 3.36 -7.27
N MET A 96 -3.20 2.55 -7.94
CA MET A 96 -2.77 2.76 -9.31
C MET A 96 -3.06 1.53 -10.18
N ASN A 97 -3.22 1.74 -11.47
CA ASN A 97 -3.32 0.63 -12.42
C ASN A 97 -1.92 0.07 -12.67
N CYS A 98 -1.61 -1.06 -12.07
CA CYS A 98 -0.30 -1.71 -12.17
C CYS A 98 -0.40 -3.22 -12.10
N ASP A 99 0.61 -3.90 -12.64
CA ASP A 99 0.81 -5.34 -12.53
C ASP A 99 2.01 -5.64 -11.65
N GLY A 100 1.96 -6.72 -10.91
CA GLY A 100 3.06 -7.08 -10.01
C GLY A 100 3.26 -8.57 -9.80
N LEU A 101 4.49 -8.92 -9.46
CA LEU A 101 4.87 -10.25 -9.00
C LEU A 101 5.35 -10.16 -7.56
N ILE A 102 4.74 -10.93 -6.69
CA ILE A 102 5.13 -11.04 -5.28
C ILE A 102 5.72 -12.42 -5.04
N ILE A 103 6.91 -12.45 -4.47
CA ILE A 103 7.66 -13.68 -4.18
C ILE A 103 7.91 -13.74 -2.68
N ASP A 104 7.27 -14.70 -2.01
CA ASP A 104 7.46 -14.93 -0.58
C ASP A 104 7.15 -16.40 -0.22
N PRO A 105 7.92 -17.02 0.68
CA PRO A 105 7.65 -18.37 1.17
C PRO A 105 6.45 -18.45 2.12
N TYR A 106 5.80 -17.35 2.43
CA TYR A 106 4.68 -17.29 3.35
C TYR A 106 3.51 -18.16 2.88
N LYS A 107 3.07 -19.06 3.74
CA LYS A 107 1.95 -19.97 3.44
C LYS A 107 0.65 -19.18 3.28
N ASN A 108 -0.08 -19.47 2.20
CA ASN A 108 -1.37 -18.84 1.88
C ASN A 108 -1.27 -17.33 1.50
N LEU A 109 -0.12 -16.87 1.02
CA LEU A 109 0.08 -15.48 0.60
C LEU A 109 -1.04 -14.99 -0.34
N LYS A 110 -1.44 -15.78 -1.35
CA LYS A 110 -2.55 -15.42 -2.25
C LYS A 110 -3.83 -15.09 -1.50
N ASN A 111 -4.19 -15.87 -0.48
CA ASN A 111 -5.39 -15.64 0.32
C ASN A 111 -5.26 -14.40 1.21
N GLN A 112 -4.04 -14.05 1.62
CA GLN A 112 -3.79 -12.85 2.40
C GLN A 112 -3.91 -11.59 1.54
N ILE A 113 -3.29 -11.57 0.35
CA ILE A 113 -3.40 -10.46 -0.60
C ILE A 113 -4.87 -10.15 -0.93
N GLN A 114 -5.70 -11.17 -1.12
CA GLN A 114 -7.14 -10.98 -1.39
C GLN A 114 -7.94 -10.40 -0.21
N LYS A 115 -7.40 -10.39 1.00
CA LYS A 115 -8.05 -9.77 2.18
C LYS A 115 -7.81 -8.26 2.24
N HIS A 116 -6.80 -7.77 1.61
CA HIS A 116 -6.42 -6.36 1.53
C HIS A 116 -6.96 -5.71 0.26
#